data_e95d24cdbe36b7eb7b2751cfe0a72a36
#
_entry.id   e95d24cdbe36b7eb7b2751cfe0a72a36
#
_cell.length_a   1.000
_cell.length_b   1.000
_cell.length_c   1.000
_cell.angle_alpha   90.00
_cell.angle_beta   90.00
_cell.angle_gamma   90.00
#
_symmetry.space_group_name_H-M   'P 1'
#
loop_
_entity.id
_entity.type
_entity.pdbx_description
1 polymer ?
#
loop_
_entity_poly.entity_id
_entity_poly.type
_entity_poly.pdbx_seq_one_letter_code
_entity_poly.pdbx_strand_id
1 'polypeptide(L)'
;MVDIKLLKQLRGETQVSIADCRKALEETSNDYKKALDWLKKHGIEKASKKAERETSQGIIESYIHQNGRVGVLIELLCETDFVARTEEFKNLGHEIAMQIAAMNPKNVDTLLKQEYIRDNSKTMESLVKEVIAKIGENVVIKRFQRFEIGD
;
A
#
# COMPACT_ATOMS: atom_id res chain seq x y z
N MET A 1 30.16 -7.94 -6.37
CA MET A 1 29.46 -9.20 -6.07
C MET A 1 28.46 -9.00 -4.96
N VAL A 2 27.26 -9.53 -5.11
CA VAL A 2 26.20 -9.38 -4.12
C VAL A 2 26.50 -10.22 -2.87
N ASP A 3 26.36 -9.60 -1.69
CA ASP A 3 26.48 -10.31 -0.42
C ASP A 3 25.22 -11.17 -0.18
N ILE A 4 25.42 -12.47 -0.10
CA ILE A 4 24.32 -13.43 0.06
C ILE A 4 23.58 -13.26 1.37
N LYS A 5 24.28 -12.87 2.46
CA LYS A 5 23.63 -12.63 3.76
C LYS A 5 22.68 -11.44 3.67
N LEU A 6 23.15 -10.35 3.08
CA LEU A 6 22.33 -9.17 2.87
C LEU A 6 21.15 -9.45 1.94
N LEU A 7 21.37 -10.27 0.91
CA LEU A 7 20.32 -10.67 -0.02
C LEU A 7 19.20 -11.43 0.70
N LYS A 8 19.56 -12.40 1.54
CA LYS A 8 18.59 -13.16 2.34
C LYS A 8 17.83 -12.28 3.33
N GLN A 9 18.54 -11.38 4.00
CA GLN A 9 17.94 -10.45 4.93
C GLN A 9 16.96 -9.52 4.23
N LEU A 10 17.39 -8.92 3.12
CA LEU A 10 16.57 -7.99 2.33
C LEU A 10 15.30 -8.68 1.82
N ARG A 11 15.43 -9.90 1.30
CA ARG A 11 14.30 -10.70 0.84
C ARG A 11 13.34 -11.04 1.99
N GLY A 12 13.88 -11.41 3.14
CA GLY A 12 13.08 -11.76 4.32
C GLY A 12 12.26 -10.57 4.84
N GLU A 13 12.85 -9.38 4.86
CA GLU A 13 12.19 -8.17 5.37
C GLU A 13 11.20 -7.57 4.38
N THR A 14 11.54 -7.56 3.08
CA THR A 14 10.74 -6.86 2.08
C THR A 14 9.74 -7.73 1.35
N GLN A 15 9.95 -9.05 1.35
CA GLN A 15 9.15 -10.01 0.57
C GLN A 15 9.16 -9.72 -0.95
N VAL A 16 10.06 -8.87 -1.40
CA VAL A 16 10.26 -8.55 -2.82
C VAL A 16 11.00 -9.71 -3.51
N SER A 17 10.87 -9.84 -4.82
CA SER A 17 11.53 -10.91 -5.57
C SER A 17 13.04 -10.95 -5.35
N ILE A 18 13.62 -12.14 -5.41
CA ILE A 18 15.08 -12.32 -5.29
C ILE A 18 15.82 -11.51 -6.36
N ALA A 19 15.27 -11.47 -7.57
CA ALA A 19 15.87 -10.72 -8.67
C ALA A 19 15.95 -9.22 -8.37
N ASP A 20 14.89 -8.65 -7.85
CA ASP A 20 14.86 -7.21 -7.51
C ASP A 20 15.76 -6.93 -6.29
N CYS A 21 15.75 -7.79 -5.28
CA CYS A 21 16.65 -7.65 -4.13
C CYS A 21 18.13 -7.71 -4.55
N ARG A 22 18.47 -8.62 -5.44
CA ARG A 22 19.82 -8.73 -6.00
C ARG A 22 20.20 -7.45 -6.72
N LYS A 23 19.33 -6.98 -7.61
CA LYS A 23 19.56 -5.77 -8.39
C LYS A 23 19.75 -4.55 -7.47
N ALA A 24 18.93 -4.43 -6.43
CA ALA A 24 19.05 -3.35 -5.46
C ALA A 24 20.42 -3.35 -4.77
N LEU A 25 20.93 -4.52 -4.37
CA LEU A 25 22.25 -4.64 -3.74
C LEU A 25 23.39 -4.38 -4.74
N GLU A 26 23.24 -4.80 -5.98
CA GLU A 26 24.22 -4.51 -7.04
C GLU A 26 24.33 -3.01 -7.29
N GLU A 27 23.19 -2.35 -7.48
CA GLU A 27 23.13 -0.91 -7.77
C GLU A 27 23.61 -0.04 -6.60
N THR A 28 23.56 -0.55 -5.38
CA THR A 28 23.92 0.19 -4.17
C THR A 28 25.22 -0.32 -3.54
N SER A 29 25.96 -1.19 -4.23
CA SER A 29 27.22 -1.75 -3.74
C SER A 29 27.10 -2.39 -2.35
N ASN A 30 26.04 -3.17 -2.15
CA ASN A 30 25.75 -3.86 -0.88
C ASN A 30 25.45 -2.91 0.29
N ASP A 31 25.04 -1.68 0.01
CA ASP A 31 24.57 -0.76 1.06
C ASP A 31 23.09 -1.09 1.36
N TYR A 32 22.84 -1.69 2.52
CA TYR A 32 21.52 -2.18 2.90
C TYR A 32 20.44 -1.10 2.92
N LYS A 33 20.74 0.06 3.54
CA LYS A 33 19.79 1.17 3.61
C LYS A 33 19.43 1.71 2.21
N LYS A 34 20.47 1.89 1.39
CA LYS A 34 20.27 2.36 0.01
C LYS A 34 19.50 1.34 -0.81
N ALA A 35 19.73 0.04 -0.57
CA ALA A 35 19.00 -1.02 -1.24
C ALA A 35 17.52 -1.00 -0.87
N LEU A 36 17.18 -0.76 0.40
CA LEU A 36 15.80 -0.58 0.83
C LEU A 36 15.14 0.60 0.13
N ASP A 37 15.81 1.74 0.07
CA ASP A 37 15.31 2.93 -0.64
C ASP A 37 15.16 2.66 -2.13
N TRP A 38 16.12 1.97 -2.73
CA TRP A 38 16.07 1.57 -4.14
C TRP A 38 14.84 0.71 -4.43
N LEU A 39 14.56 -0.27 -3.56
CA LEU A 39 13.38 -1.13 -3.70
C LEU A 39 12.07 -0.36 -3.59
N LYS A 40 11.99 0.60 -2.67
CA LYS A 40 10.81 1.47 -2.55
C LYS A 40 10.55 2.25 -3.82
N LYS A 41 11.56 2.94 -4.34
CA LYS A 41 11.45 3.73 -5.57
C LYS A 41 11.08 2.87 -6.76
N HIS A 42 11.74 1.72 -6.91
CA HIS A 42 11.50 0.79 -7.99
C HIS A 42 10.08 0.18 -7.90
N GLY A 43 9.61 -0.12 -6.69
CA GLY A 43 8.26 -0.59 -6.45
C GLY A 43 7.20 0.45 -6.83
N ILE A 44 7.44 1.72 -6.51
CA ILE A 44 6.55 2.81 -6.90
C ILE A 44 6.49 2.94 -8.43
N GLU A 45 7.63 2.85 -9.10
CA GLU A 45 7.69 2.88 -10.57
C GLU A 45 6.92 1.72 -11.19
N LYS A 46 7.10 0.50 -10.68
CA LYS A 46 6.37 -0.68 -11.14
C LYS A 46 4.87 -0.54 -10.92
N ALA A 47 4.47 -0.03 -9.75
CA ALA A 47 3.08 0.20 -9.42
C ALA A 47 2.45 1.21 -10.38
N SER A 48 3.16 2.29 -10.69
CA SER A 48 2.67 3.31 -11.63
C SER A 48 2.42 2.75 -13.03
N LYS A 49 3.23 1.79 -13.46
CA LYS A 49 3.04 1.11 -14.76
C LYS A 49 1.79 0.24 -14.80
N LYS A 50 1.25 -0.17 -13.64
CA LYS A 50 0.06 -1.00 -13.55
C LYS A 50 -1.24 -0.19 -13.43
N ALA A 51 -1.16 1.13 -13.33
CA ALA A 51 -2.29 2.00 -13.05
C ALA A 51 -3.45 1.90 -14.06
N GLU A 52 -3.17 1.48 -15.29
CA GLU A 52 -4.19 1.35 -16.34
C GLU A 52 -4.84 -0.05 -16.38
N ARG A 53 -4.36 -1.00 -15.59
CA ARG A 53 -4.95 -2.35 -15.56
C ARG A 53 -6.35 -2.31 -14.97
N GLU A 54 -7.27 -3.02 -15.59
CA GLU A 54 -8.65 -3.09 -15.13
C GLU A 54 -8.76 -3.79 -13.77
N THR A 55 -9.53 -3.20 -12.87
CA THR A 55 -9.81 -3.73 -11.54
C THR A 55 -11.30 -4.02 -11.42
N SER A 56 -11.67 -5.30 -11.40
CA SER A 56 -13.06 -5.74 -11.36
C SER A 56 -13.41 -6.52 -10.10
N GLN A 57 -12.44 -6.81 -9.24
CA GLN A 57 -12.59 -7.54 -7.99
C GLN A 57 -12.22 -6.64 -6.83
N GLY A 58 -12.52 -7.04 -5.62
CA GLY A 58 -12.16 -6.24 -4.45
C GLY A 58 -12.98 -6.58 -3.24
N ILE A 59 -12.95 -5.68 -2.27
CA ILE A 59 -13.71 -5.82 -1.02
C ILE A 59 -14.35 -4.48 -0.65
N ILE A 60 -15.40 -4.58 0.15
CA ILE A 60 -15.90 -3.46 0.94
C ILE A 60 -15.33 -3.66 2.34
N GLU A 61 -14.54 -2.70 2.79
CA GLU A 61 -13.95 -2.71 4.14
C GLU A 61 -14.65 -1.66 4.99
N SER A 62 -14.82 -1.97 6.27
CA SER A 62 -15.43 -1.06 7.22
C SER A 62 -14.49 -0.77 8.39
N TYR A 63 -14.61 0.43 8.93
CA TYR A 63 -13.94 0.80 10.17
C TYR A 63 -14.91 1.58 11.03
N ILE A 64 -15.11 1.13 12.25
CA ILE A 64 -15.93 1.84 13.25
C ILE A 64 -14.98 2.19 14.38
N HIS A 65 -14.85 3.48 14.68
CA HIS A 65 -14.00 3.95 15.78
C HIS A 65 -14.52 3.43 17.12
N GLN A 66 -13.63 3.24 18.09
CA GLN A 66 -13.92 2.61 19.38
C GLN A 66 -15.16 3.15 20.09
N ASN A 67 -15.39 4.46 20.00
CA ASN A 67 -16.55 5.08 20.64
C ASN A 67 -17.85 4.97 19.84
N GLY A 68 -17.80 4.35 18.65
CA GLY A 68 -18.96 4.19 17.78
C GLY A 68 -19.48 5.47 17.13
N ARG A 69 -18.74 6.57 17.20
CA ARG A 69 -19.19 7.88 16.71
C ARG A 69 -18.75 8.20 15.30
N VAL A 70 -17.77 7.48 14.78
CA VAL A 70 -17.24 7.64 13.41
C VAL A 70 -17.22 6.27 12.75
N GLY A 71 -17.74 6.19 11.55
CA GLY A 71 -17.74 4.97 10.76
C GLY A 71 -17.37 5.25 9.32
N VAL A 72 -16.66 4.31 8.69
CA VAL A 72 -16.19 4.41 7.32
C VAL A 72 -16.48 3.12 6.58
N LEU A 73 -16.93 3.23 5.34
CA LEU A 73 -16.95 2.14 4.37
C LEU A 73 -16.09 2.56 3.18
N ILE A 74 -15.23 1.66 2.70
CA ILE A 74 -14.47 1.87 1.48
C ILE A 74 -14.72 0.74 0.50
N GLU A 75 -14.68 1.06 -0.77
CA GLU A 75 -14.65 0.09 -1.86
C GLU A 75 -13.23 0.08 -2.42
N LEU A 76 -12.49 -1.00 -2.16
CA LEU A 76 -11.11 -1.18 -2.58
C LEU A 76 -11.08 -2.28 -3.63
N LEU A 77 -10.57 -1.95 -4.82
CA LEU A 77 -10.57 -2.83 -5.97
C LEU A 77 -9.18 -3.36 -6.29
N CYS A 78 -9.13 -4.56 -6.85
CA CYS A 78 -7.93 -5.21 -7.38
C CYS A 78 -8.28 -5.99 -8.64
N GLU A 79 -7.30 -6.67 -9.24
CA GLU A 79 -7.51 -7.37 -10.51
C GLU A 79 -8.20 -8.72 -10.33
N THR A 80 -7.85 -9.50 -9.29
CA THR A 80 -8.35 -10.86 -9.08
C THR A 80 -8.99 -11.04 -7.70
N ASP A 81 -9.87 -12.02 -7.61
CA ASP A 81 -10.49 -12.42 -6.34
C ASP A 81 -9.48 -13.11 -5.39
N PHE A 82 -8.41 -13.69 -5.92
CA PHE A 82 -7.32 -14.25 -5.12
C PHE A 82 -6.69 -13.17 -4.25
N VAL A 83 -6.32 -12.04 -4.85
CA VAL A 83 -5.70 -10.92 -4.14
C VAL A 83 -6.70 -10.31 -3.16
N ALA A 84 -7.97 -10.18 -3.55
CA ALA A 84 -9.01 -9.64 -2.68
C ALA A 84 -9.16 -10.40 -1.35
N ARG A 85 -8.80 -11.68 -1.32
CA ARG A 85 -8.89 -12.52 -0.11
C ARG A 85 -7.63 -12.52 0.74
N THR A 86 -6.54 -11.91 0.27
CA THR A 86 -5.28 -11.90 1.02
C THR A 86 -5.35 -10.99 2.24
N GLU A 87 -4.58 -11.33 3.28
CA GLU A 87 -4.45 -10.49 4.46
C GLU A 87 -3.83 -9.13 4.13
N GLU A 88 -2.86 -9.10 3.22
CA GLU A 88 -2.21 -7.85 2.80
C GLU A 88 -3.20 -6.86 2.20
N PHE A 89 -4.09 -7.34 1.33
CA PHE A 89 -5.11 -6.51 0.72
C PHE A 89 -6.13 -6.02 1.75
N LYS A 90 -6.60 -6.90 2.62
CA LYS A 90 -7.53 -6.56 3.70
C LYS A 90 -6.92 -5.56 4.69
N ASN A 91 -5.65 -5.75 5.04
CA ASN A 91 -4.94 -4.83 5.92
C ASN A 91 -4.80 -3.45 5.29
N LEU A 92 -4.53 -3.38 3.99
CA LEU A 92 -4.51 -2.10 3.28
C LEU A 92 -5.87 -1.42 3.38
N GLY A 93 -6.95 -2.13 3.13
CA GLY A 93 -8.32 -1.63 3.28
C GLY A 93 -8.58 -1.08 4.66
N HIS A 94 -8.18 -1.81 5.69
CA HIS A 94 -8.30 -1.38 7.09
C HIS A 94 -7.52 -0.09 7.36
N GLU A 95 -6.28 -0.02 6.93
CA GLU A 95 -5.44 1.18 7.12
C GLU A 95 -6.01 2.40 6.41
N ILE A 96 -6.51 2.22 5.20
CA ILE A 96 -7.14 3.30 4.45
C ILE A 96 -8.43 3.78 5.16
N ALA A 97 -9.28 2.85 5.59
CA ALA A 97 -10.51 3.20 6.30
C ALA A 97 -10.22 3.95 7.60
N MET A 98 -9.21 3.52 8.34
CA MET A 98 -8.76 4.18 9.57
C MET A 98 -8.24 5.60 9.28
N GLN A 99 -7.47 5.78 8.22
CA GLN A 99 -6.99 7.09 7.77
C GLN A 99 -8.16 8.03 7.47
N ILE A 100 -9.17 7.54 6.76
CA ILE A 100 -10.37 8.32 6.42
C ILE A 100 -11.11 8.73 7.69
N ALA A 101 -11.26 7.81 8.63
CA ALA A 101 -11.94 8.10 9.91
C ALA A 101 -11.21 9.21 10.68
N ALA A 102 -9.88 9.15 10.71
CA ALA A 102 -9.05 10.11 11.47
C ALA A 102 -8.94 11.47 10.79
N MET A 103 -8.82 11.52 9.48
CA MET A 103 -8.43 12.73 8.75
C MET A 103 -9.55 13.39 7.94
N ASN A 104 -10.67 12.69 7.77
CA ASN A 104 -11.84 13.20 7.04
C ASN A 104 -11.51 13.83 5.67
N PRO A 105 -10.85 13.11 4.75
CA PRO A 105 -10.57 13.65 3.42
C PRO A 105 -11.86 13.86 2.62
N LYS A 106 -11.88 14.87 1.77
CA LYS A 106 -13.07 15.22 0.96
C LYS A 106 -13.35 14.20 -0.15
N ASN A 107 -12.30 13.61 -0.71
CA ASN A 107 -12.38 12.68 -1.83
C ASN A 107 -11.13 11.81 -1.88
N VAL A 108 -11.10 10.89 -2.84
CA VAL A 108 -9.98 9.96 -3.01
C VAL A 108 -8.67 10.71 -3.34
N ASP A 109 -8.72 11.72 -4.21
CA ASP A 109 -7.52 12.49 -4.57
C ASP A 109 -6.89 13.16 -3.36
N THR A 110 -7.70 13.77 -2.52
CA THR A 110 -7.22 14.40 -1.26
C THR A 110 -6.64 13.35 -0.32
N LEU A 111 -7.33 12.21 -0.17
CA LEU A 111 -6.87 11.10 0.65
C LEU A 111 -5.47 10.63 0.22
N LEU A 112 -5.25 10.43 -1.07
CA LEU A 112 -3.98 9.95 -1.61
C LEU A 112 -2.81 10.89 -1.32
N LYS A 113 -3.07 12.19 -1.21
CA LYS A 113 -2.04 13.20 -0.93
C LYS A 113 -1.75 13.37 0.56
N GLN A 114 -2.60 12.84 1.44
CA GLN A 114 -2.39 12.94 2.89
C GLN A 114 -1.17 12.13 3.34
N GLU A 115 -0.48 12.64 4.34
CA GLU A 115 0.53 11.86 5.04
C GLU A 115 -0.13 10.73 5.81
N TYR A 116 0.46 9.54 5.74
CA TYR A 116 -0.04 8.38 6.44
C TYR A 116 0.10 8.59 7.97
N ILE A 117 -0.99 8.48 8.70
CA ILE A 117 -0.99 8.77 10.16
C ILE A 117 -0.08 7.85 10.97
N ARG A 118 0.18 6.63 10.50
CA ARG A 118 1.09 5.70 11.18
C ARG A 118 2.56 5.89 10.81
N ASP A 119 2.83 6.59 9.70
CA ASP A 119 4.19 6.82 9.22
C ASP A 119 4.22 8.07 8.35
N ASN A 120 4.55 9.19 8.95
CA ASN A 120 4.56 10.50 8.29
C ASN A 120 5.61 10.63 7.17
N SER A 121 6.50 9.66 7.03
CA SER A 121 7.51 9.66 5.96
C SER A 121 6.94 9.27 4.60
N LYS A 122 5.70 8.83 4.55
CA LYS A 122 5.03 8.44 3.30
C LYS A 122 3.61 9.00 3.22
N THR A 123 3.11 9.10 1.99
CA THR A 123 1.72 9.48 1.73
C THR A 123 0.85 8.23 1.61
N MET A 124 -0.45 8.42 1.63
CA MET A 124 -1.38 7.32 1.39
C MET A 124 -1.21 6.74 -0.03
N GLU A 125 -0.91 7.58 -1.01
CA GLU A 125 -0.59 7.12 -2.36
C GLU A 125 0.63 6.19 -2.37
N SER A 126 1.69 6.56 -1.65
CA SER A 126 2.89 5.72 -1.52
C SER A 126 2.57 4.38 -0.86
N LEU A 127 1.72 4.39 0.18
CA LEU A 127 1.29 3.16 0.85
C LEU A 127 0.58 2.22 -0.14
N VAL A 128 -0.35 2.75 -0.92
CA VAL A 128 -1.07 1.96 -1.93
C VAL A 128 -0.10 1.40 -2.98
N LYS A 129 0.82 2.22 -3.47
CA LYS A 129 1.80 1.80 -4.48
C LYS A 129 2.77 0.74 -3.95
N GLU A 130 3.16 0.83 -2.68
CA GLU A 130 3.98 -0.21 -2.05
C GLU A 130 3.26 -1.56 -2.04
N VAL A 131 1.97 -1.56 -1.73
CA VAL A 131 1.17 -2.79 -1.73
C VAL A 131 0.98 -3.31 -3.15
N ILE A 132 0.72 -2.45 -4.14
CA ILE A 132 0.64 -2.83 -5.55
C ILE A 132 1.93 -3.56 -5.99
N ALA A 133 3.09 -3.00 -5.64
CA ALA A 133 4.38 -3.61 -5.97
C ALA A 133 4.54 -4.99 -5.32
N LYS A 134 4.08 -5.13 -4.09
CA LYS A 134 4.22 -6.35 -3.30
C LYS A 134 3.31 -7.47 -3.80
N ILE A 135 2.03 -7.16 -4.07
CA ILE A 135 1.06 -8.16 -4.53
C ILE A 135 1.05 -8.36 -6.04
N GLY A 136 1.65 -7.45 -6.80
CA GLY A 136 1.78 -7.57 -8.25
C GLY A 136 0.54 -7.22 -9.06
N GLU A 137 -0.50 -6.66 -8.44
CA GLU A 137 -1.74 -6.26 -9.11
C GLU A 137 -2.05 -4.78 -8.86
N ASN A 138 -2.75 -4.17 -9.81
CA ASN A 138 -3.27 -2.83 -9.62
C ASN A 138 -4.30 -2.81 -8.49
N VAL A 139 -4.29 -1.74 -7.72
CA VAL A 139 -5.24 -1.50 -6.62
C VAL A 139 -5.81 -0.09 -6.77
N VAL A 140 -7.11 0.03 -6.66
CA VAL A 140 -7.79 1.32 -6.80
C VAL A 140 -8.74 1.51 -5.61
N ILE A 141 -8.67 2.67 -4.99
CA ILE A 141 -9.70 3.11 -4.06
C ILE A 141 -10.81 3.71 -4.92
N LYS A 142 -11.90 2.97 -5.08
CA LYS A 142 -13.00 3.39 -5.95
C LYS A 142 -13.78 4.53 -5.33
N ARG A 143 -14.16 4.37 -4.07
CA ARG A 143 -14.96 5.34 -3.33
C ARG A 143 -14.95 5.01 -1.85
N PHE A 144 -15.39 5.97 -1.04
CA PHE A 144 -15.60 5.76 0.38
C PHE A 144 -16.75 6.61 0.88
N GLN A 145 -17.28 6.25 2.03
CA GLN A 145 -18.29 7.02 2.75
C GLN A 145 -17.90 7.08 4.21
N ARG A 146 -17.92 8.27 4.78
CA ARG A 146 -17.64 8.50 6.19
C ARG A 146 -18.85 9.13 6.88
N PHE A 147 -19.19 8.59 8.02
CA PHE A 147 -20.25 9.14 8.86
C PHE A 147 -19.66 9.49 10.23
N GLU A 148 -20.08 10.62 10.76
CA GLU A 148 -19.72 11.03 12.10
C GLU A 148 -20.98 11.61 12.77
N ILE A 149 -21.21 11.23 14.04
CA ILE A 149 -22.35 11.77 14.78
C ILE A 149 -22.15 13.26 15.00
N GLY A 150 -23.15 14.05 14.62
CA GLY A 150 -23.09 15.50 14.74
C GLY A 150 -22.82 16.24 13.43
N ASP A 151 -22.52 15.51 12.38
CA ASP A 151 -22.36 16.10 11.04
C ASP A 151 -23.70 16.27 10.33
#